data_30c845dc7b9aca8a8fabb514f9593ea2
#
_entry.id   30c845dc7b9aca8a8fabb514f9593ea2
#
_cell.length_a   1.000
_cell.length_b   1.000
_cell.length_c   1.000
_cell.angle_alpha   90.00
_cell.angle_beta   90.00
_cell.angle_gamma   90.00
#
_symmetry.space_group_name_H-M   'P 1'
#
loop_
_entity.id
_entity.type
_entity.pdbx_description
1 polymer ?
#
loop_
_entity_poly.entity_id
_entity_poly.type
_entity_poly.pdbx_seq_one_letter_code
_entity_poly.pdbx_strand_id
1 'polypeptide(L)'
;MWRTDILQELQLGCIICSEAPVIQFIQIEVYDMQLYIGENIKRLRKQKGITQETLAERLLVSTQAVSKWERNESLPDIGMILPLASYFGVSADELLGLDAVKTEENIQQFLDEAGRLAALGREFERFSLITQAYNEYPNDWRIVELYMWQLNYDPNYREEPYGNQVHKEELYRLCERVLDECTVDSVRYSALSILGGLYILDDQFEKAIETAKRFPHLLHTQEKELQGCYAKGTAEWWTYTRAGLAEFAEYLMVDIRNMALEVEDPHESIRILKKAIALIELVFDDKDFCFWNYHLAELHIWIAHRYVRVNALHAAFESFENGLAYAKAYDDLAQTVTHTSFLVRGNVFDAGKINSGTEDNEVARELGYLMESDSYRKLKDTPQMQELIAKYQPFAGKKKALS
;
A
#
# COMPACT_ATOMS: atom_id res chain seq x y z
N MET A 1 -16.02 -13.65 -27.86
CA MET A 1 -17.14 -13.20 -27.04
C MET A 1 -17.03 -13.66 -25.57
N TRP A 2 -16.39 -14.79 -25.24
CA TRP A 2 -16.19 -15.29 -23.86
C TRP A 2 -14.90 -14.82 -23.19
N ARG A 3 -13.94 -14.28 -23.93
CA ARG A 3 -12.65 -13.77 -23.41
C ARG A 3 -12.74 -12.37 -22.81
N THR A 4 -13.74 -11.58 -23.24
CA THR A 4 -13.93 -10.19 -22.80
C THR A 4 -14.53 -10.13 -21.39
N ASP A 5 -15.44 -11.03 -21.03
CA ASP A 5 -16.08 -11.04 -19.71
C ASP A 5 -15.11 -11.51 -18.62
N ILE A 6 -14.25 -12.50 -18.93
CA ILE A 6 -13.21 -12.97 -18.01
C ILE A 6 -12.08 -11.93 -17.85
N LEU A 7 -11.73 -11.19 -18.90
CA LEU A 7 -10.73 -10.12 -18.83
C LEU A 7 -11.22 -8.92 -18.03
N GLN A 8 -12.52 -8.60 -18.09
CA GLN A 8 -13.13 -7.60 -17.23
C GLN A 8 -13.16 -8.05 -15.74
N GLU A 9 -13.47 -9.32 -15.49
CA GLU A 9 -13.40 -9.91 -14.15
C GLU A 9 -11.95 -10.05 -13.65
N LEU A 10 -10.98 -10.38 -14.53
CA LEU A 10 -9.55 -10.45 -14.19
C LEU A 10 -8.93 -9.06 -13.97
N GLN A 11 -9.42 -8.02 -14.63
CA GLN A 11 -8.93 -6.66 -14.41
C GLN A 11 -9.45 -6.04 -13.11
N LEU A 12 -10.67 -6.36 -12.69
CA LEU A 12 -11.13 -6.08 -11.32
C LEU A 12 -10.31 -6.87 -10.29
N GLY A 13 -9.98 -8.15 -10.58
CA GLY A 13 -9.07 -8.95 -9.76
C GLY A 13 -7.61 -8.45 -9.78
N CYS A 14 -7.14 -7.87 -10.89
CA CYS A 14 -5.78 -7.33 -11.00
C CYS A 14 -5.62 -5.96 -10.33
N ILE A 15 -6.69 -5.15 -10.26
CA ILE A 15 -6.73 -3.92 -9.45
C ILE A 15 -6.56 -4.28 -7.96
N ILE A 16 -7.11 -5.41 -7.53
CA ILE A 16 -7.00 -5.91 -6.15
C ILE A 16 -5.63 -6.54 -5.88
N CYS A 17 -4.95 -7.12 -6.88
CA CYS A 17 -3.59 -7.66 -6.70
C CYS A 17 -2.50 -6.59 -6.58
N SER A 18 -2.75 -5.34 -7.00
CA SER A 18 -1.83 -4.22 -6.73
C SER A 18 -2.06 -3.59 -5.36
N GLU A 19 -3.15 -3.98 -4.69
CA GLU A 19 -3.59 -3.48 -3.40
C GLU A 19 -3.56 -4.56 -2.32
N ALA A 20 -2.71 -5.60 -2.46
CA ALA A 20 -2.36 -6.37 -1.28
C ALA A 20 -1.99 -5.35 -0.20
N PRO A 21 -2.64 -5.35 0.97
CA PRO A 21 -2.20 -4.51 2.04
C PRO A 21 -0.78 -4.98 2.33
N VAL A 22 0.20 -4.29 1.75
CA VAL A 22 1.51 -4.27 2.33
C VAL A 22 1.19 -3.84 3.74
N ILE A 23 1.27 -4.77 4.70
CA ILE A 23 1.36 -4.44 6.10
C ILE A 23 2.71 -3.72 6.17
N GLN A 24 2.73 -2.49 5.66
CA GLN A 24 3.79 -1.57 5.96
C GLN A 24 3.67 -1.39 7.47
N PHE A 25 4.51 -2.12 8.19
CA PHE A 25 5.00 -1.63 9.45
C PHE A 25 5.67 -0.29 9.11
N ILE A 26 4.86 0.77 8.98
CA ILE A 26 5.38 2.11 9.13
C ILE A 26 5.88 2.10 10.57
N GLN A 27 7.17 1.81 10.74
CA GLN A 27 7.86 2.34 11.88
C GLN A 27 7.45 3.80 11.89
N ILE A 28 6.62 4.17 12.87
CA ILE A 28 6.54 5.55 13.29
C ILE A 28 7.93 5.77 13.86
N GLU A 29 8.86 6.17 12.99
CA GLU A 29 10.02 6.88 13.44
C GLU A 29 9.40 8.09 14.14
N VAL A 30 9.47 8.08 15.47
CA VAL A 30 9.31 9.27 16.25
C VAL A 30 10.37 10.20 15.67
N TYR A 31 9.96 11.11 14.78
CA TYR A 31 10.82 12.16 14.29
C TYR A 31 11.26 12.94 15.51
N ASP A 32 12.43 12.53 16.03
CA ASP A 32 13.18 13.38 16.92
C ASP A 32 13.41 14.65 16.10
N MET A 33 12.92 15.78 16.56
CA MET A 33 12.98 17.06 15.85
C MET A 33 14.45 17.44 15.71
N GLN A 34 15.09 16.86 14.71
CA GLN A 34 16.51 16.96 14.46
C GLN A 34 16.76 18.34 13.87
N LEU A 35 17.26 19.27 14.70
CA LEU A 35 17.73 20.55 14.21
C LEU A 35 18.90 20.33 13.24
N TYR A 36 18.70 20.62 11.97
CA TYR A 36 19.71 20.47 10.91
C TYR A 36 20.84 21.51 10.99
N ILE A 37 20.97 22.19 12.14
CA ILE A 37 21.89 23.31 12.31
C ILE A 37 23.37 22.93 12.05
N GLY A 38 23.80 21.75 12.47
CA GLY A 38 25.18 21.29 12.26
C GLY A 38 25.50 21.06 10.79
N GLU A 39 24.58 20.43 10.07
CA GLU A 39 24.69 20.20 8.64
C GLU A 39 24.67 21.51 7.86
N ASN A 40 23.80 22.44 8.24
CA ASN A 40 23.72 23.76 7.64
C ASN A 40 24.98 24.57 7.88
N ILE A 41 25.53 24.58 9.10
CA ILE A 41 26.82 25.21 9.37
C ILE A 41 27.90 24.65 8.46
N LYS A 42 28.01 23.32 8.34
CA LYS A 42 28.98 22.63 7.48
C LYS A 42 28.79 22.97 6.00
N ARG A 43 27.54 22.98 5.52
CA ARG A 43 27.18 23.35 4.13
C ARG A 43 27.56 24.79 3.82
N LEU A 44 27.12 25.74 4.64
CA LEU A 44 27.36 27.17 4.47
C LEU A 44 28.86 27.51 4.56
N ARG A 45 29.58 26.88 5.50
CA ARG A 45 31.04 27.01 5.60
C ARG A 45 31.74 26.55 4.33
N LYS A 46 31.38 25.38 3.81
CA LYS A 46 31.95 24.86 2.56
C LYS A 46 31.63 25.75 1.36
N GLN A 47 30.42 26.27 1.27
CA GLN A 47 30.02 27.22 0.22
C GLN A 47 30.86 28.51 0.25
N LYS A 48 31.23 28.98 1.43
CA LYS A 48 32.17 30.12 1.60
C LYS A 48 33.63 29.74 1.40
N GLY A 49 33.99 28.48 1.20
CA GLY A 49 35.34 28.02 0.97
C GLY A 49 36.29 28.19 2.18
N ILE A 50 35.76 28.21 3.42
CA ILE A 50 36.54 28.46 4.64
C ILE A 50 36.74 27.17 5.46
N THR A 51 37.78 27.13 6.31
CA THR A 51 38.06 26.01 7.22
C THR A 51 37.26 26.15 8.53
N GLN A 52 37.23 25.08 9.33
CA GLN A 52 36.62 25.13 10.68
C GLN A 52 37.38 26.09 11.58
N GLU A 53 38.68 26.16 11.45
CA GLU A 53 39.55 27.12 12.17
C GLU A 53 39.17 28.57 11.87
N THR A 54 39.04 28.90 10.58
CA THR A 54 38.67 30.26 10.13
C THR A 54 37.27 30.64 10.64
N LEU A 55 36.31 29.73 10.65
CA LEU A 55 34.97 29.98 11.19
C LEU A 55 35.03 30.20 12.71
N ALA A 56 35.81 29.38 13.42
CA ALA A 56 35.98 29.46 14.86
C ALA A 56 36.61 30.82 15.30
N GLU A 57 37.65 31.26 14.59
CA GLU A 57 38.30 32.57 14.81
C GLU A 57 37.28 33.72 14.62
N ARG A 58 36.48 33.68 13.55
CA ARG A 58 35.49 34.73 13.26
C ARG A 58 34.39 34.83 14.29
N LEU A 59 34.01 33.69 14.89
CA LEU A 59 32.95 33.61 15.89
C LEU A 59 33.47 33.66 17.31
N LEU A 60 34.79 33.78 17.52
CA LEU A 60 35.46 33.80 18.84
C LEU A 60 35.14 32.54 19.68
N VAL A 61 35.10 31.36 19.00
CA VAL A 61 34.89 30.08 19.66
C VAL A 61 36.10 29.15 19.37
N SER A 62 36.14 27.97 19.99
CA SER A 62 37.17 26.97 19.67
C SER A 62 36.86 26.21 18.40
N THR A 63 37.88 25.80 17.65
CA THR A 63 37.71 24.91 16.49
C THR A 63 37.02 23.60 16.87
N GLN A 64 37.27 23.11 18.09
CA GLN A 64 36.59 21.93 18.60
C GLN A 64 35.06 22.12 18.73
N ALA A 65 34.61 23.35 19.13
CA ALA A 65 33.20 23.65 19.18
C ALA A 65 32.55 23.58 17.81
N VAL A 66 33.15 24.23 16.80
CA VAL A 66 32.67 24.18 15.42
C VAL A 66 32.64 22.73 14.90
N SER A 67 33.68 21.96 15.17
CA SER A 67 33.74 20.55 14.79
C SER A 67 32.62 19.70 15.42
N LYS A 68 32.31 19.92 16.71
CA LYS A 68 31.20 19.23 17.40
C LYS A 68 29.85 19.64 16.84
N TRP A 69 29.65 20.91 16.52
CA TRP A 69 28.42 21.39 15.88
C TRP A 69 28.19 20.69 14.54
N GLU A 70 29.21 20.67 13.67
CA GLU A 70 29.15 20.07 12.34
C GLU A 70 28.97 18.53 12.33
N ARG A 71 29.22 17.86 13.47
CA ARG A 71 28.99 16.42 13.67
C ARG A 71 27.72 16.14 14.48
N ASN A 72 26.94 17.18 14.80
CA ASN A 72 25.75 17.10 15.66
C ASN A 72 26.04 16.51 17.07
N GLU A 73 27.29 16.58 17.56
CA GLU A 73 27.67 16.14 18.90
C GLU A 73 27.26 17.16 19.98
N SER A 74 27.10 18.42 19.60
CA SER A 74 26.55 19.49 20.43
C SER A 74 25.94 20.58 19.56
N LEU A 75 24.97 21.31 20.10
CA LEU A 75 24.37 22.46 19.42
C LEU A 75 25.16 23.73 19.78
N PRO A 76 25.18 24.76 18.89
CA PRO A 76 25.61 26.11 19.26
C PRO A 76 24.72 26.67 20.38
N ASP A 77 25.28 27.48 21.26
CA ASP A 77 24.48 28.26 22.21
C ASP A 77 23.50 29.15 21.44
N ILE A 78 22.32 29.38 22.04
CA ILE A 78 21.28 30.18 21.38
C ILE A 78 21.78 31.59 21.02
N GLY A 79 22.72 32.14 21.83
CA GLY A 79 23.36 33.41 21.56
C GLY A 79 24.26 33.41 20.33
N MET A 80 24.65 32.24 19.82
CA MET A 80 25.47 32.08 18.61
C MET A 80 24.63 32.02 17.33
N ILE A 81 23.32 31.82 17.40
CA ILE A 81 22.47 31.68 16.23
C ILE A 81 22.52 32.91 15.32
N LEU A 82 22.31 34.10 15.91
CA LEU A 82 22.34 35.36 15.15
C LEU A 82 23.74 35.70 14.60
N PRO A 83 24.84 35.54 15.35
CA PRO A 83 26.20 35.68 14.80
C PRO A 83 26.51 34.76 13.65
N LEU A 84 26.14 33.48 13.74
CA LEU A 84 26.29 32.51 12.65
C LEU A 84 25.47 32.88 11.41
N ALA A 85 24.20 33.19 11.58
CA ALA A 85 23.30 33.58 10.49
C ALA A 85 23.83 34.84 9.79
N SER A 86 24.21 35.87 10.57
CA SER A 86 24.81 37.10 10.05
C SER A 86 26.11 36.86 9.31
N TYR A 87 27.00 36.01 9.85
CA TYR A 87 28.26 35.67 9.21
C TYR A 87 28.09 34.97 7.88
N PHE A 88 27.13 34.05 7.82
CA PHE A 88 26.82 33.34 6.58
C PHE A 88 25.96 34.16 5.60
N GLY A 89 25.27 35.17 6.08
CA GLY A 89 24.37 36.01 5.27
C GLY A 89 23.04 35.32 4.97
N VAL A 90 22.56 34.53 5.92
CA VAL A 90 21.29 33.76 5.85
C VAL A 90 20.38 34.17 6.98
N SER A 91 19.09 33.77 6.94
CA SER A 91 18.18 33.94 8.08
C SER A 91 18.51 32.96 9.21
N ALA A 92 18.02 33.23 10.41
CA ALA A 92 18.12 32.29 11.53
C ALA A 92 17.34 31.00 11.22
N ASP A 93 16.21 31.13 10.54
CA ASP A 93 15.35 30.02 10.12
C ASP A 93 16.08 29.10 9.14
N GLU A 94 16.75 29.64 8.13
CA GLU A 94 17.58 28.87 7.21
C GLU A 94 18.74 28.19 7.93
N LEU A 95 19.41 28.88 8.86
CA LEU A 95 20.51 28.29 9.64
C LEU A 95 20.04 27.13 10.52
N LEU A 96 18.88 27.28 11.16
CA LEU A 96 18.25 26.26 12.01
C LEU A 96 17.63 25.13 11.19
N GLY A 97 17.41 25.33 9.89
CA GLY A 97 16.75 24.37 9.04
C GLY A 97 15.23 24.34 9.23
N LEU A 98 14.63 25.39 9.77
CA LEU A 98 13.18 25.45 10.01
C LEU A 98 12.37 25.34 8.72
N ASP A 99 12.88 25.84 7.61
CA ASP A 99 12.25 25.65 6.30
C ASP A 99 12.22 24.18 5.88
N ALA A 100 13.30 23.42 6.17
CA ALA A 100 13.33 21.99 5.92
C ALA A 100 12.38 21.22 6.83
N VAL A 101 12.31 21.56 8.12
CA VAL A 101 11.35 20.97 9.07
C VAL A 101 9.92 21.24 8.63
N LYS A 102 9.61 22.49 8.28
CA LYS A 102 8.29 22.87 7.82
C LYS A 102 7.89 22.20 6.50
N THR A 103 8.86 22.03 5.59
CA THR A 103 8.66 21.26 4.35
C THR A 103 8.35 19.81 4.67
N GLU A 104 9.08 19.18 5.59
CA GLU A 104 8.84 17.79 6.01
C GLU A 104 7.46 17.61 6.66
N GLU A 105 7.08 18.53 7.55
CA GLU A 105 5.73 18.53 8.15
C GLU A 105 4.63 18.63 7.10
N ASN A 106 4.80 19.50 6.09
CA ASN A 106 3.83 19.62 4.99
C ASN A 106 3.75 18.34 4.15
N ILE A 107 4.91 17.74 3.81
CA ILE A 107 4.96 16.48 3.07
C ILE A 107 4.25 15.39 3.87
N GLN A 108 4.53 15.28 5.18
CA GLN A 108 3.89 14.28 6.03
C GLN A 108 2.36 14.48 6.08
N GLN A 109 1.87 15.72 6.13
CA GLN A 109 0.43 16.01 6.05
C GLN A 109 -0.19 15.53 4.73
N PHE A 110 0.51 15.71 3.58
CA PHE A 110 0.04 15.18 2.30
C PHE A 110 0.00 13.64 2.31
N LEU A 111 1.02 12.98 2.86
CA LEU A 111 1.08 11.51 2.95
C LEU A 111 -0.03 10.95 3.84
N ASP A 112 -0.24 11.54 5.01
CA ASP A 112 -1.27 11.11 5.96
C ASP A 112 -2.68 11.27 5.36
N GLU A 113 -2.95 12.42 4.74
CA GLU A 113 -4.24 12.67 4.10
C GLU A 113 -4.45 11.78 2.87
N ALA A 114 -3.41 11.53 2.05
CA ALA A 114 -3.49 10.59 0.94
C ALA A 114 -3.81 9.17 1.43
N GLY A 115 -3.19 8.73 2.53
CA GLY A 115 -3.49 7.45 3.19
C GLY A 115 -4.93 7.39 3.70
N ARG A 116 -5.40 8.45 4.38
CA ARG A 116 -6.77 8.55 4.86
C ARG A 116 -7.81 8.47 3.72
N LEU A 117 -7.56 9.19 2.61
CA LEU A 117 -8.43 9.16 1.44
C LEU A 117 -8.44 7.78 0.77
N ALA A 118 -7.30 7.10 0.71
CA ALA A 118 -7.19 5.73 0.20
C ALA A 118 -8.04 4.76 1.03
N ALA A 119 -7.93 4.81 2.36
CA ALA A 119 -8.70 3.95 3.26
C ALA A 119 -10.22 4.18 3.16
N LEU A 120 -10.64 5.41 2.84
CA LEU A 120 -12.04 5.76 2.59
C LEU A 120 -12.51 5.46 1.16
N GLY A 121 -11.61 5.07 0.23
CA GLY A 121 -11.92 4.86 -1.18
C GLY A 121 -12.24 6.14 -1.96
N ARG A 122 -11.81 7.32 -1.46
CA ARG A 122 -12.04 8.63 -2.08
C ARG A 122 -10.98 8.92 -3.14
N GLU A 123 -10.91 8.08 -4.16
CA GLU A 123 -9.82 8.04 -5.14
C GLU A 123 -9.68 9.34 -5.96
N PHE A 124 -10.78 10.01 -6.33
CA PHE A 124 -10.72 11.27 -7.08
C PHE A 124 -10.10 12.41 -6.26
N GLU A 125 -10.42 12.48 -4.97
CA GLU A 125 -9.84 13.48 -4.08
C GLU A 125 -8.39 13.17 -3.80
N ARG A 126 -8.07 11.89 -3.60
CA ARG A 126 -6.70 11.41 -3.44
C ARG A 126 -5.85 11.76 -4.67
N PHE A 127 -6.35 11.52 -5.88
CA PHE A 127 -5.68 11.88 -7.13
C PHE A 127 -5.36 13.38 -7.19
N SER A 128 -6.34 14.22 -6.87
CA SER A 128 -6.17 15.67 -6.86
C SER A 128 -5.14 16.11 -5.82
N LEU A 129 -5.18 15.55 -4.61
CA LEU A 129 -4.25 15.83 -3.53
C LEU A 129 -2.80 15.45 -3.89
N ILE A 130 -2.59 14.25 -4.44
CA ILE A 130 -1.27 13.76 -4.83
C ILE A 130 -0.71 14.58 -6.00
N THR A 131 -1.55 14.98 -6.95
CA THR A 131 -1.15 15.85 -8.05
C THR A 131 -0.69 17.23 -7.53
N GLN A 132 -1.40 17.79 -6.55
CA GLN A 132 -0.97 19.02 -5.89
C GLN A 132 0.37 18.82 -5.18
N ALA A 133 0.50 17.77 -4.38
CA ALA A 133 1.74 17.47 -3.65
C ALA A 133 2.94 17.32 -4.60
N TYR A 134 2.77 16.65 -5.75
CA TYR A 134 3.81 16.50 -6.76
C TYR A 134 4.23 17.84 -7.40
N ASN A 135 3.28 18.74 -7.64
CA ASN A 135 3.59 20.09 -8.15
C ASN A 135 4.39 20.92 -7.13
N GLU A 136 4.15 20.75 -5.84
CA GLU A 136 4.84 21.47 -4.76
C GLU A 136 6.20 20.83 -4.41
N TYR A 137 6.28 19.47 -4.42
CA TYR A 137 7.44 18.68 -4.00
C TYR A 137 7.89 17.65 -5.05
N PRO A 138 8.23 18.08 -6.28
CA PRO A 138 8.53 17.15 -7.39
C PRO A 138 9.82 16.33 -7.21
N ASN A 139 10.61 16.63 -6.18
CA ASN A 139 11.87 15.96 -5.87
C ASN A 139 11.81 15.11 -4.59
N ASP A 140 10.70 15.08 -3.88
CA ASP A 140 10.50 14.14 -2.78
C ASP A 140 10.08 12.77 -3.32
N TRP A 141 10.90 11.75 -3.08
CA TRP A 141 10.70 10.44 -3.68
C TRP A 141 9.43 9.73 -3.18
N ARG A 142 8.94 10.03 -1.99
CA ARG A 142 7.68 9.50 -1.46
C ARG A 142 6.48 10.03 -2.26
N ILE A 143 6.52 11.34 -2.55
CA ILE A 143 5.50 12.01 -3.38
C ILE A 143 5.59 11.54 -4.84
N VAL A 144 6.81 11.42 -5.39
CA VAL A 144 7.02 10.90 -6.76
C VAL A 144 6.47 9.48 -6.90
N GLU A 145 6.72 8.60 -5.92
CA GLU A 145 6.21 7.23 -5.89
C GLU A 145 4.67 7.20 -5.91
N LEU A 146 4.03 7.95 -5.00
CA LEU A 146 2.58 8.04 -4.95
C LEU A 146 2.00 8.58 -6.26
N TYR A 147 2.64 9.58 -6.85
CA TYR A 147 2.19 10.17 -8.11
C TYR A 147 2.29 9.19 -9.28
N MET A 148 3.39 8.42 -9.38
CA MET A 148 3.52 7.37 -10.39
C MET A 148 2.40 6.32 -10.28
N TRP A 149 2.13 5.82 -9.05
CA TRP A 149 1.04 4.88 -8.84
C TRP A 149 -0.33 5.49 -9.15
N GLN A 150 -0.52 6.76 -8.83
CA GLN A 150 -1.76 7.46 -9.09
C GLN A 150 -2.02 7.66 -10.60
N LEU A 151 -1.00 7.96 -11.39
CA LEU A 151 -1.11 7.99 -12.86
C LEU A 151 -1.39 6.60 -13.44
N ASN A 152 -0.76 5.56 -12.88
CA ASN A 152 -0.94 4.17 -13.34
C ASN A 152 -2.38 3.68 -13.14
N TYR A 153 -3.04 4.13 -12.05
CA TYR A 153 -4.42 3.79 -11.68
C TYR A 153 -5.31 5.01 -11.59
N ASP A 154 -5.24 5.91 -12.57
CA ASP A 154 -6.03 7.14 -12.59
C ASP A 154 -7.54 6.84 -12.53
N PRO A 155 -8.25 7.29 -11.49
CA PRO A 155 -9.66 6.99 -11.30
C PRO A 155 -10.58 7.56 -12.40
N ASN A 156 -10.08 8.49 -13.21
CA ASN A 156 -10.80 9.02 -14.37
C ASN A 156 -10.80 8.06 -15.57
N TYR A 157 -9.94 7.04 -15.56
CA TYR A 157 -9.72 6.08 -16.64
C TYR A 157 -9.82 4.64 -16.12
N ARG A 158 -11.02 4.27 -15.67
CA ARG A 158 -11.33 2.91 -15.14
C ARG A 158 -11.71 1.91 -16.23
N GLU A 159 -11.94 2.40 -17.45
CA GLU A 159 -12.19 1.61 -18.65
C GLU A 159 -11.12 1.93 -19.68
N GLU A 160 -11.03 1.11 -20.74
CA GLU A 160 -10.04 1.31 -21.79
C GLU A 160 -10.30 2.63 -22.57
N PRO A 161 -9.30 3.53 -22.73
CA PRO A 161 -7.90 3.38 -22.28
C PRO A 161 -7.73 3.61 -20.77
N TYR A 162 -7.00 2.71 -20.10
CA TYR A 162 -6.70 2.83 -18.67
C TYR A 162 -5.68 3.94 -18.37
N GLY A 163 -5.54 4.32 -17.09
CA GLY A 163 -4.64 5.36 -16.66
C GLY A 163 -3.20 5.18 -17.14
N ASN A 164 -2.66 3.97 -17.04
CA ASN A 164 -1.30 3.66 -17.52
C ASN A 164 -1.14 3.75 -19.05
N GLN A 165 -2.21 3.62 -19.83
CA GLN A 165 -2.19 3.85 -21.27
C GLN A 165 -2.23 5.35 -21.58
N VAL A 166 -3.07 6.10 -20.86
CA VAL A 166 -3.23 7.56 -21.05
C VAL A 166 -1.98 8.31 -20.61
N HIS A 167 -1.38 7.93 -19.49
CA HIS A 167 -0.21 8.61 -18.89
C HIS A 167 1.12 7.92 -19.24
N LYS A 168 1.15 7.06 -20.26
CA LYS A 168 2.28 6.21 -20.60
C LYS A 168 3.61 6.96 -20.71
N GLU A 169 3.66 8.02 -21.48
CA GLU A 169 4.89 8.80 -21.71
C GLU A 169 5.42 9.44 -20.41
N GLU A 170 4.51 9.96 -19.59
CA GLU A 170 4.86 10.52 -18.28
C GLU A 170 5.37 9.46 -17.33
N LEU A 171 4.75 8.30 -17.31
CA LEU A 171 5.18 7.17 -16.47
C LEU A 171 6.56 6.65 -16.89
N TYR A 172 6.85 6.51 -18.20
CA TYR A 172 8.20 6.16 -18.65
C TYR A 172 9.23 7.16 -18.15
N ARG A 173 8.98 8.45 -18.33
CA ARG A 173 9.90 9.52 -17.90
C ARG A 173 10.14 9.51 -16.39
N LEU A 174 9.09 9.32 -15.58
CA LEU A 174 9.21 9.29 -14.13
C LEU A 174 9.95 8.05 -13.64
N CYS A 175 9.64 6.88 -14.19
CA CYS A 175 10.30 5.64 -13.83
C CYS A 175 11.80 5.66 -14.19
N GLU A 176 12.16 6.15 -15.37
CA GLU A 176 13.57 6.33 -15.76
C GLU A 176 14.29 7.27 -14.79
N ARG A 177 13.69 8.44 -14.48
CA ARG A 177 14.25 9.37 -13.51
C ARG A 177 14.46 8.73 -12.14
N VAL A 178 13.48 7.97 -11.64
CA VAL A 178 13.61 7.26 -10.36
C VAL A 178 14.77 6.26 -10.41
N LEU A 179 14.90 5.50 -11.49
CA LEU A 179 15.95 4.50 -11.60
C LEU A 179 17.36 5.11 -11.72
N ASP A 180 17.47 6.32 -12.26
CA ASP A 180 18.73 7.03 -12.43
C ASP A 180 19.14 7.81 -11.16
N GLU A 181 18.21 8.46 -10.48
CA GLU A 181 18.48 9.45 -9.44
C GLU A 181 18.15 8.98 -8.02
N CYS A 182 17.13 8.09 -7.84
CA CYS A 182 16.68 7.66 -6.52
C CYS A 182 17.54 6.52 -5.96
N THR A 183 17.94 6.62 -4.69
CA THR A 183 18.67 5.59 -3.96
C THR A 183 17.81 4.76 -3.01
N VAL A 184 16.51 5.06 -2.90
CA VAL A 184 15.56 4.34 -2.04
C VAL A 184 15.02 3.13 -2.78
N ASP A 185 15.37 1.93 -2.30
CA ASP A 185 15.07 0.68 -2.98
C ASP A 185 13.56 0.45 -3.19
N SER A 186 12.71 0.74 -2.21
CA SER A 186 11.25 0.60 -2.34
C SER A 186 10.68 1.42 -3.51
N VAL A 187 11.09 2.69 -3.62
CA VAL A 187 10.67 3.57 -4.72
C VAL A 187 11.18 3.06 -6.08
N ARG A 188 12.40 2.52 -6.11
CA ARG A 188 12.98 1.90 -7.31
C ARG A 188 12.21 0.63 -7.72
N TYR A 189 11.76 -0.17 -6.75
CA TYR A 189 10.91 -1.33 -7.04
C TYR A 189 9.54 -0.92 -7.58
N SER A 190 8.93 0.13 -7.06
CA SER A 190 7.70 0.71 -7.62
C SER A 190 7.89 1.13 -9.08
N ALA A 191 8.98 1.81 -9.41
CA ALA A 191 9.31 2.17 -10.79
C ALA A 191 9.51 0.95 -11.70
N LEU A 192 10.21 -0.09 -11.22
CA LEU A 192 10.39 -1.34 -11.96
C LEU A 192 9.07 -2.07 -12.21
N SER A 193 8.16 -2.09 -11.23
CA SER A 193 6.84 -2.71 -11.36
C SER A 193 6.01 -2.02 -12.43
N ILE A 194 5.95 -0.68 -12.40
CA ILE A 194 5.23 0.11 -13.41
C ILE A 194 5.84 -0.08 -14.79
N LEU A 195 7.17 -0.01 -14.94
CA LEU A 195 7.85 -0.25 -16.22
C LEU A 195 7.59 -1.64 -16.78
N GLY A 196 7.58 -2.67 -15.93
CA GLY A 196 7.24 -4.03 -16.33
C GLY A 196 5.84 -4.08 -16.95
N GLY A 197 4.85 -3.44 -16.32
CA GLY A 197 3.49 -3.30 -16.84
C GLY A 197 3.42 -2.55 -18.17
N LEU A 198 4.14 -1.43 -18.29
CA LEU A 198 4.18 -0.64 -19.53
C LEU A 198 4.82 -1.43 -20.68
N TYR A 199 5.89 -2.19 -20.43
CA TYR A 199 6.49 -3.06 -21.45
C TYR A 199 5.55 -4.17 -21.90
N ILE A 200 4.73 -4.74 -21.01
CA ILE A 200 3.69 -5.72 -21.37
C ILE A 200 2.64 -5.06 -22.27
N LEU A 201 2.19 -3.83 -21.95
CA LEU A 201 1.24 -3.08 -22.77
C LEU A 201 1.76 -2.76 -24.17
N ASP A 202 3.07 -2.62 -24.31
CA ASP A 202 3.75 -2.35 -25.60
C ASP A 202 4.25 -3.63 -26.30
N ASP A 203 3.79 -4.81 -25.88
CA ASP A 203 4.21 -6.13 -26.41
C ASP A 203 5.74 -6.38 -26.32
N GLN A 204 6.45 -5.67 -25.42
CA GLN A 204 7.91 -5.78 -25.21
C GLN A 204 8.23 -6.80 -24.11
N PHE A 205 7.78 -8.05 -24.26
CA PHE A 205 7.84 -9.08 -23.22
C PHE A 205 9.25 -9.39 -22.73
N GLU A 206 10.27 -9.34 -23.61
CA GLU A 206 11.66 -9.55 -23.23
C GLU A 206 12.14 -8.48 -22.22
N LYS A 207 11.80 -7.21 -22.46
CA LYS A 207 12.14 -6.12 -21.53
C LYS A 207 11.38 -6.24 -20.22
N ALA A 208 10.11 -6.64 -20.25
CA ALA A 208 9.33 -6.89 -19.05
C ALA A 208 9.98 -7.99 -18.19
N ILE A 209 10.42 -9.10 -18.81
CA ILE A 209 11.11 -10.19 -18.12
C ILE A 209 12.46 -9.73 -17.55
N GLU A 210 13.25 -8.96 -18.31
CA GLU A 210 14.53 -8.41 -17.80
C GLU A 210 14.30 -7.45 -16.63
N THR A 211 13.25 -6.65 -16.68
CA THR A 211 12.86 -5.75 -15.59
C THR A 211 12.48 -6.54 -14.35
N ALA A 212 11.65 -7.58 -14.50
CA ALA A 212 11.23 -8.45 -13.40
C ALA A 212 12.43 -9.15 -12.72
N LYS A 213 13.48 -9.55 -13.47
CA LYS A 213 14.69 -10.17 -12.91
C LYS A 213 15.52 -9.23 -12.02
N ARG A 214 15.23 -7.94 -11.99
CA ARG A 214 15.91 -6.96 -11.11
C ARG A 214 15.35 -6.96 -9.69
N PHE A 215 14.19 -7.58 -9.45
CA PHE A 215 13.64 -7.76 -8.11
C PHE A 215 14.43 -8.83 -7.34
N PRO A 216 14.50 -8.73 -6.00
CA PRO A 216 15.09 -9.77 -5.18
C PRO A 216 14.32 -11.08 -5.30
N HIS A 217 15.02 -12.20 -5.10
CA HIS A 217 14.37 -13.50 -5.04
C HIS A 217 13.49 -13.60 -3.78
N LEU A 218 12.36 -14.32 -3.86
CA LEU A 218 11.39 -14.50 -2.76
C LEU A 218 12.01 -14.91 -1.42
N LEU A 219 13.17 -15.60 -1.42
CA LEU A 219 13.87 -16.00 -0.20
C LEU A 219 14.58 -14.84 0.53
N HIS A 220 14.70 -13.68 -0.09
CA HIS A 220 15.37 -12.49 0.46
C HIS A 220 14.36 -11.39 0.75
N THR A 221 13.35 -11.71 1.56
CA THR A 221 12.38 -10.71 2.04
C THR A 221 12.89 -10.04 3.30
N GLN A 222 12.47 -8.80 3.53
CA GLN A 222 12.85 -8.02 4.72
C GLN A 222 12.51 -8.78 6.02
N GLU A 223 11.32 -9.42 6.09
CA GLU A 223 10.84 -10.15 7.26
C GLU A 223 11.74 -11.34 7.59
N LYS A 224 12.23 -12.06 6.57
CA LYS A 224 13.15 -13.19 6.75
C LYS A 224 14.53 -12.76 7.21
N GLU A 225 15.06 -11.69 6.65
CA GLU A 225 16.35 -11.14 7.05
C GLU A 225 16.27 -10.56 8.48
N LEU A 226 15.23 -9.79 8.80
CA LEU A 226 15.00 -9.26 10.16
C LEU A 226 14.77 -10.39 11.19
N GLN A 227 14.01 -11.43 10.86
CA GLN A 227 13.88 -12.62 11.71
C GLN A 227 15.26 -13.20 12.05
N GLY A 228 16.18 -13.27 11.07
CA GLY A 228 17.53 -13.78 11.22
C GLY A 228 18.43 -12.95 12.15
N CYS A 229 18.13 -11.67 12.34
CA CYS A 229 18.89 -10.76 13.19
C CYS A 229 18.65 -10.99 14.70
N TYR A 230 17.58 -11.69 15.07
CA TYR A 230 17.19 -11.88 16.48
C TYR A 230 17.34 -13.33 16.94
N ALA A 231 17.65 -13.52 18.23
CA ALA A 231 17.73 -14.85 18.80
C ALA A 231 16.34 -15.52 18.81
N LYS A 232 16.29 -16.81 18.43
CA LYS A 232 15.04 -17.57 18.39
C LYS A 232 14.31 -17.54 19.75
N GLY A 233 13.03 -17.23 19.70
CA GLY A 233 12.14 -17.17 20.85
C GLY A 233 12.08 -15.81 21.55
N THR A 234 12.86 -14.80 21.13
CA THR A 234 12.69 -13.41 21.60
C THR A 234 11.40 -12.80 21.07
N ALA A 235 10.94 -11.70 21.66
CA ALA A 235 9.73 -11.00 21.23
C ALA A 235 9.84 -10.53 19.79
N GLU A 236 10.98 -9.96 19.41
CA GLU A 236 11.27 -9.47 18.06
C GLU A 236 11.29 -10.61 17.04
N TRP A 237 11.94 -11.75 17.40
CA TRP A 237 11.94 -12.94 16.54
C TRP A 237 10.51 -13.42 16.25
N TRP A 238 9.64 -13.46 17.27
CA TRP A 238 8.24 -13.84 17.08
C TRP A 238 7.48 -12.84 16.22
N THR A 239 7.72 -11.53 16.39
CA THR A 239 7.09 -10.48 15.61
C THR A 239 7.36 -10.67 14.12
N TYR A 240 8.62 -10.73 13.71
CA TYR A 240 8.98 -10.89 12.30
C TYR A 240 8.60 -12.27 11.74
N THR A 241 8.66 -13.32 12.56
CA THR A 241 8.22 -14.67 12.14
C THR A 241 6.74 -14.68 11.80
N ARG A 242 5.90 -14.07 12.62
CA ARG A 242 4.45 -14.06 12.45
C ARG A 242 4.00 -13.11 11.33
N ALA A 243 4.65 -11.97 11.20
CA ALA A 243 4.43 -11.06 10.09
C ALA A 243 4.73 -11.75 8.75
N GLY A 244 5.93 -12.30 8.60
CA GLY A 244 6.30 -12.98 7.37
C GLY A 244 5.43 -14.22 7.07
N LEU A 245 4.94 -14.93 8.10
CA LEU A 245 4.02 -16.06 7.91
C LEU A 245 2.68 -15.59 7.34
N ALA A 246 2.13 -14.48 7.85
CA ALA A 246 0.87 -13.92 7.34
C ALA A 246 1.01 -13.50 5.88
N GLU A 247 2.09 -12.79 5.51
CA GLU A 247 2.35 -12.37 4.14
C GLU A 247 2.54 -13.55 3.18
N PHE A 248 3.32 -14.56 3.55
CA PHE A 248 3.46 -15.76 2.73
C PHE A 248 2.15 -16.51 2.54
N ALA A 249 1.30 -16.56 3.56
CA ALA A 249 -0.02 -17.17 3.46
C ALA A 249 -0.92 -16.38 2.50
N GLU A 250 -0.84 -15.05 2.50
CA GLU A 250 -1.57 -14.19 1.58
C GLU A 250 -1.12 -14.40 0.13
N TYR A 251 0.18 -14.35 -0.15
CA TYR A 251 0.71 -14.64 -1.48
C TYR A 251 0.26 -16.02 -1.98
N LEU A 252 0.38 -17.05 -1.14
CA LEU A 252 -0.03 -18.41 -1.52
C LEU A 252 -1.54 -18.49 -1.79
N MET A 253 -2.35 -17.84 -0.96
CA MET A 253 -3.81 -17.79 -1.14
C MET A 253 -4.18 -17.10 -2.45
N VAL A 254 -3.56 -15.96 -2.75
CA VAL A 254 -3.77 -15.19 -4.01
C VAL A 254 -3.39 -16.03 -5.22
N ASP A 255 -2.23 -16.71 -5.20
CA ASP A 255 -1.81 -17.57 -6.30
C ASP A 255 -2.77 -18.75 -6.50
N ILE A 256 -3.21 -19.41 -5.42
CA ILE A 256 -4.22 -20.49 -5.50
C ILE A 256 -5.53 -19.95 -6.12
N ARG A 257 -5.99 -18.78 -5.69
CA ARG A 257 -7.17 -18.10 -6.25
C ARG A 257 -6.99 -17.85 -7.75
N ASN A 258 -5.88 -17.21 -8.15
CA ASN A 258 -5.60 -16.88 -9.54
C ASN A 258 -5.54 -18.15 -10.42
N MET A 259 -4.89 -19.22 -9.95
CA MET A 259 -4.92 -20.52 -10.66
C MET A 259 -6.35 -21.03 -10.85
N ALA A 260 -7.22 -20.90 -9.85
CA ALA A 260 -8.60 -21.34 -9.93
C ALA A 260 -9.41 -20.54 -10.98
N LEU A 261 -9.07 -19.27 -11.21
CA LEU A 261 -9.74 -18.43 -12.21
C LEU A 261 -9.40 -18.83 -13.64
N GLU A 262 -8.19 -19.34 -13.90
CA GLU A 262 -7.75 -19.80 -15.21
C GLU A 262 -8.27 -21.19 -15.57
N VAL A 263 -8.86 -21.93 -14.61
CA VAL A 263 -9.38 -23.28 -14.85
C VAL A 263 -10.79 -23.22 -15.44
N GLU A 264 -10.97 -23.75 -16.66
CA GLU A 264 -12.25 -23.75 -17.38
C GLU A 264 -13.32 -24.65 -16.72
N ASP A 265 -12.91 -25.81 -16.16
CA ASP A 265 -13.83 -26.73 -15.48
C ASP A 265 -14.30 -26.14 -14.13
N PRO A 266 -15.60 -25.82 -13.98
CA PRO A 266 -16.11 -25.22 -12.76
C PRO A 266 -15.93 -26.11 -11.53
N HIS A 267 -15.99 -27.42 -11.66
CA HIS A 267 -15.80 -28.34 -10.53
C HIS A 267 -14.36 -28.35 -10.03
N GLU A 268 -13.40 -28.33 -10.95
CA GLU A 268 -11.98 -28.22 -10.61
C GLU A 268 -11.67 -26.84 -10.01
N SER A 269 -12.18 -25.75 -10.62
CA SER A 269 -12.04 -24.39 -10.08
C SER A 269 -12.55 -24.30 -8.62
N ILE A 270 -13.77 -24.85 -8.34
CA ILE A 270 -14.31 -24.91 -6.96
C ILE A 270 -13.38 -25.68 -6.03
N ARG A 271 -12.81 -26.81 -6.48
CA ARG A 271 -11.90 -27.61 -5.68
C ARG A 271 -10.64 -26.82 -5.30
N ILE A 272 -10.12 -26.02 -6.22
CA ILE A 272 -8.95 -25.17 -5.98
C ILE A 272 -9.29 -24.01 -5.05
N LEU A 273 -10.41 -23.28 -5.28
CA LEU A 273 -10.87 -22.20 -4.39
C LEU A 273 -11.07 -22.66 -2.94
N LYS A 274 -11.61 -23.87 -2.75
CA LYS A 274 -11.75 -24.46 -1.41
C LYS A 274 -10.41 -24.71 -0.72
N LYS A 275 -9.30 -24.89 -1.47
CA LYS A 275 -7.95 -24.98 -0.88
C LYS A 275 -7.47 -23.61 -0.37
N ALA A 276 -7.83 -22.51 -1.04
CA ALA A 276 -7.55 -21.18 -0.54
C ALA A 276 -8.28 -20.92 0.79
N ILE A 277 -9.56 -21.30 0.90
CA ILE A 277 -10.31 -21.23 2.17
C ILE A 277 -9.63 -22.08 3.25
N ALA A 278 -9.28 -23.33 2.95
CA ALA A 278 -8.62 -24.23 3.90
C ALA A 278 -7.24 -23.70 4.36
N LEU A 279 -6.52 -22.97 3.52
CA LEU A 279 -5.28 -22.29 3.91
C LEU A 279 -5.56 -21.18 4.94
N ILE A 280 -6.60 -20.39 4.75
CA ILE A 280 -7.00 -19.36 5.70
C ILE A 280 -7.37 -20.01 7.05
N GLU A 281 -8.20 -21.06 7.02
CA GLU A 281 -8.59 -21.81 8.23
C GLU A 281 -7.42 -22.50 8.92
N LEU A 282 -6.34 -22.84 8.20
CA LEU A 282 -5.10 -23.39 8.78
C LEU A 282 -4.32 -22.32 9.56
N VAL A 283 -4.34 -21.09 9.10
CA VAL A 283 -3.54 -20.01 9.69
C VAL A 283 -4.25 -19.35 10.87
N PHE A 284 -5.59 -19.28 10.83
CA PHE A 284 -6.40 -18.55 11.80
C PHE A 284 -7.29 -19.49 12.64
N ASP A 285 -7.00 -19.54 13.92
CA ASP A 285 -7.79 -20.32 14.91
C ASP A 285 -9.09 -19.57 15.27
N ASP A 286 -10.11 -20.32 15.69
CA ASP A 286 -11.34 -19.77 16.31
C ASP A 286 -12.04 -18.64 15.51
N LYS A 287 -11.90 -18.63 14.19
CA LYS A 287 -12.45 -17.58 13.29
C LYS A 287 -11.86 -16.19 13.54
N ASP A 288 -10.66 -16.10 14.04
CA ASP A 288 -9.90 -14.85 14.19
C ASP A 288 -9.39 -14.34 12.82
N PHE A 289 -10.31 -14.25 11.83
CA PHE A 289 -9.95 -13.93 10.45
C PHE A 289 -9.64 -12.44 10.24
N CYS A 290 -10.17 -11.54 11.05
CA CYS A 290 -9.98 -10.08 10.91
C CYS A 290 -10.12 -9.61 9.46
N PHE A 291 -9.08 -9.04 8.87
CA PHE A 291 -9.02 -8.64 7.47
C PHE A 291 -9.32 -9.79 6.50
N TRP A 292 -8.94 -11.02 6.82
CA TRP A 292 -9.14 -12.18 5.94
C TRP A 292 -10.60 -12.54 5.71
N ASN A 293 -11.53 -11.96 6.48
CA ASN A 293 -12.96 -12.02 6.17
C ASN A 293 -13.27 -11.47 4.78
N TYR A 294 -12.53 -10.45 4.30
CA TYR A 294 -12.60 -9.94 2.94
C TYR A 294 -12.29 -11.04 1.91
N HIS A 295 -11.16 -11.73 2.06
CA HIS A 295 -10.79 -12.82 1.16
C HIS A 295 -11.77 -13.98 1.21
N LEU A 296 -12.29 -14.33 2.39
CA LEU A 296 -13.32 -15.36 2.52
C LEU A 296 -14.62 -14.96 1.81
N ALA A 297 -15.02 -13.69 1.90
CA ALA A 297 -16.19 -13.18 1.17
C ALA A 297 -16.01 -13.38 -0.34
N GLU A 298 -14.91 -12.89 -0.91
CA GLU A 298 -14.58 -13.07 -2.31
C GLU A 298 -14.56 -14.54 -2.75
N LEU A 299 -13.81 -15.39 -2.03
CA LEU A 299 -13.68 -16.80 -2.37
C LEU A 299 -15.04 -17.51 -2.42
N HIS A 300 -15.92 -17.22 -1.48
CA HIS A 300 -17.27 -17.79 -1.46
C HIS A 300 -18.14 -17.27 -2.61
N ILE A 301 -18.08 -15.99 -2.97
CA ILE A 301 -18.79 -15.43 -4.13
C ILE A 301 -18.26 -16.07 -5.42
N TRP A 302 -16.95 -16.25 -5.58
CA TRP A 302 -16.37 -16.94 -6.74
C TRP A 302 -16.81 -18.42 -6.82
N ILE A 303 -16.88 -19.13 -5.70
CA ILE A 303 -17.39 -20.51 -5.63
C ILE A 303 -18.88 -20.53 -6.03
N ALA A 304 -19.69 -19.60 -5.54
CA ALA A 304 -21.11 -19.48 -5.89
C ALA A 304 -21.27 -19.29 -7.40
N HIS A 305 -20.49 -18.41 -8.00
CA HIS A 305 -20.47 -18.21 -9.45
C HIS A 305 -20.22 -19.52 -10.24
N ARG A 306 -19.25 -20.35 -9.80
CA ARG A 306 -18.96 -21.64 -10.42
C ARG A 306 -20.14 -22.63 -10.24
N TYR A 307 -20.78 -22.64 -9.08
CA TYR A 307 -21.98 -23.47 -8.85
C TYR A 307 -23.17 -23.04 -9.73
N VAL A 308 -23.37 -21.74 -9.98
CA VAL A 308 -24.40 -21.25 -10.91
C VAL A 308 -24.12 -21.78 -12.33
N ARG A 309 -22.87 -21.76 -12.80
CA ARG A 309 -22.49 -22.27 -14.13
C ARG A 309 -22.82 -23.76 -14.32
N VAL A 310 -22.77 -24.58 -13.28
CA VAL A 310 -23.12 -26.01 -13.32
C VAL A 310 -24.56 -26.29 -12.87
N ASN A 311 -25.37 -25.24 -12.70
CA ASN A 311 -26.76 -25.33 -12.25
C ASN A 311 -26.97 -26.00 -10.86
N ALA A 312 -25.94 -25.95 -10.00
CA ALA A 312 -26.00 -26.44 -8.61
C ALA A 312 -26.51 -25.34 -7.67
N LEU A 313 -27.77 -24.90 -7.89
CA LEU A 313 -28.30 -23.68 -7.30
C LEU A 313 -28.32 -23.68 -5.77
N HIS A 314 -28.61 -24.81 -5.12
CA HIS A 314 -28.59 -24.91 -3.66
C HIS A 314 -27.20 -24.56 -3.10
N ALA A 315 -26.15 -25.18 -3.65
CA ALA A 315 -24.78 -24.92 -3.23
C ALA A 315 -24.31 -23.49 -3.61
N ALA A 316 -24.86 -22.91 -4.69
CA ALA A 316 -24.62 -21.52 -5.04
C ALA A 316 -25.18 -20.57 -3.99
N PHE A 317 -26.45 -20.74 -3.58
CA PHE A 317 -27.07 -19.89 -2.56
C PHE A 317 -26.38 -20.03 -1.18
N GLU A 318 -25.99 -21.23 -0.79
CA GLU A 318 -25.20 -21.45 0.44
C GLU A 318 -23.86 -20.67 0.37
N SER A 319 -23.20 -20.69 -0.78
CA SER A 319 -21.95 -19.97 -0.98
C SER A 319 -22.16 -18.44 -1.00
N PHE A 320 -23.22 -17.93 -1.62
CA PHE A 320 -23.57 -16.51 -1.56
C PHE A 320 -23.84 -16.05 -0.12
N GLU A 321 -24.60 -16.84 0.64
CA GLU A 321 -24.89 -16.58 2.04
C GLU A 321 -23.60 -16.47 2.88
N ASN A 322 -22.69 -17.41 2.70
CA ASN A 322 -21.40 -17.41 3.39
C ASN A 322 -20.56 -16.19 2.98
N GLY A 323 -20.51 -15.85 1.67
CA GLY A 323 -19.78 -14.69 1.18
C GLY A 323 -20.29 -13.39 1.81
N LEU A 324 -21.61 -13.16 1.81
CA LEU A 324 -22.20 -11.97 2.41
C LEU A 324 -22.06 -11.95 3.94
N ALA A 325 -22.04 -13.11 4.60
CA ALA A 325 -21.78 -13.19 6.03
C ALA A 325 -20.37 -12.78 6.39
N TYR A 326 -19.36 -13.20 5.59
CA TYR A 326 -17.98 -12.78 5.76
C TYR A 326 -17.79 -11.30 5.40
N ALA A 327 -18.42 -10.79 4.35
CA ALA A 327 -18.43 -9.37 4.02
C ALA A 327 -18.95 -8.52 5.20
N LYS A 328 -20.06 -8.94 5.81
CA LYS A 328 -20.59 -8.29 7.00
C LYS A 328 -19.63 -8.39 8.19
N ALA A 329 -19.00 -9.53 8.41
CA ALA A 329 -18.03 -9.70 9.49
C ALA A 329 -16.81 -8.77 9.31
N TYR A 330 -16.39 -8.53 8.07
CA TYR A 330 -15.37 -7.54 7.74
C TYR A 330 -15.83 -6.11 8.07
N ASP A 331 -17.04 -5.71 7.65
CA ASP A 331 -17.60 -4.38 7.89
C ASP A 331 -17.87 -4.08 9.38
N ASP A 332 -18.02 -5.13 10.19
CA ASP A 332 -18.22 -5.02 11.63
C ASP A 332 -16.91 -4.90 12.42
N LEU A 333 -15.74 -5.05 11.78
CA LEU A 333 -14.45 -4.91 12.46
C LEU A 333 -14.28 -3.50 13.06
N ALA A 334 -13.60 -3.44 14.21
CA ALA A 334 -13.04 -2.19 14.70
C ALA A 334 -11.95 -1.69 13.75
N GLN A 335 -11.67 -0.38 13.76
CA GLN A 335 -10.62 0.19 12.92
C GLN A 335 -9.29 -0.52 13.13
N THR A 336 -8.95 -0.86 14.38
CA THR A 336 -7.75 -1.59 14.73
C THR A 336 -8.12 -2.88 15.46
N VAL A 337 -7.63 -4.02 14.97
CA VAL A 337 -7.83 -5.34 15.55
C VAL A 337 -6.49 -6.06 15.62
N THR A 338 -6.27 -6.79 16.73
CA THR A 338 -5.04 -7.59 16.93
C THR A 338 -5.38 -9.06 16.87
N HIS A 339 -4.66 -9.83 16.05
CA HIS A 339 -4.83 -11.27 15.95
C HIS A 339 -4.47 -12.01 17.23
N THR A 340 -5.28 -13.02 17.58
CA THR A 340 -5.13 -13.90 18.74
C THR A 340 -4.68 -15.31 18.36
N SER A 341 -4.88 -15.73 17.11
CA SER A 341 -4.45 -17.01 16.55
C SER A 341 -2.96 -17.23 16.71
N PHE A 342 -2.55 -18.43 17.14
CA PHE A 342 -1.16 -18.68 17.52
C PHE A 342 -0.13 -18.29 16.46
N LEU A 343 -0.39 -18.64 15.18
CA LEU A 343 0.55 -18.42 14.08
C LEU A 343 0.74 -16.93 13.72
N VAL A 344 -0.23 -16.09 14.03
CA VAL A 344 -0.24 -14.65 13.68
C VAL A 344 -0.48 -13.74 14.88
N ARG A 345 -0.38 -14.28 16.11
CA ARG A 345 -0.66 -13.57 17.35
C ARG A 345 0.13 -12.26 17.46
N GLY A 346 -0.58 -11.18 17.69
CA GLY A 346 0.02 -9.86 17.87
C GLY A 346 0.16 -9.08 16.56
N ASN A 347 -0.08 -9.69 15.39
CA ASN A 347 -0.22 -8.93 14.14
C ASN A 347 -1.45 -8.04 14.27
N VAL A 348 -1.30 -6.79 13.85
CA VAL A 348 -2.34 -5.77 13.97
C VAL A 348 -2.90 -5.47 12.59
N PHE A 349 -4.21 -5.59 12.47
CA PHE A 349 -4.96 -5.07 11.34
C PHE A 349 -5.41 -3.64 11.67
N ASP A 350 -5.18 -2.71 10.73
CA ASP A 350 -5.62 -1.31 10.84
C ASP A 350 -6.29 -0.90 9.52
N ALA A 351 -7.61 -0.79 9.56
CA ALA A 351 -8.41 -0.39 8.40
C ALA A 351 -8.03 0.99 7.83
N GLY A 352 -7.45 1.86 8.66
CA GLY A 352 -6.97 3.18 8.24
C GLY A 352 -5.74 3.14 7.32
N LYS A 353 -5.08 1.98 7.23
CA LYS A 353 -3.88 1.77 6.39
C LYS A 353 -4.15 0.98 5.11
N ILE A 354 -5.40 0.59 4.87
CA ILE A 354 -5.78 -0.23 3.72
C ILE A 354 -6.33 0.66 2.62
N ASN A 355 -5.76 0.53 1.44
CA ASN A 355 -6.38 1.11 0.24
C ASN A 355 -7.59 0.27 -0.16
N SER A 356 -8.75 0.88 -0.24
CA SER A 356 -10.00 0.16 -0.46
C SER A 356 -10.61 0.34 -1.84
N GLY A 357 -10.08 1.25 -2.66
CA GLY A 357 -10.53 1.49 -4.03
C GLY A 357 -12.00 1.94 -4.20
N THR A 358 -12.81 1.90 -3.14
CA THR A 358 -14.23 2.26 -3.16
C THR A 358 -14.71 2.83 -1.83
N GLU A 359 -15.66 3.77 -1.89
CA GLU A 359 -16.34 4.28 -0.71
C GLU A 359 -17.38 3.31 -0.13
N ASP A 360 -17.81 2.32 -0.91
CA ASP A 360 -18.80 1.34 -0.47
C ASP A 360 -18.18 0.38 0.53
N ASN A 361 -18.97 -0.03 1.54
CA ASN A 361 -18.57 -1.09 2.43
C ASN A 361 -18.65 -2.45 1.71
N GLU A 362 -18.07 -3.48 2.32
CA GLU A 362 -17.90 -4.78 1.67
C GLU A 362 -19.24 -5.43 1.32
N VAL A 363 -20.23 -5.33 2.19
CA VAL A 363 -21.59 -5.83 1.90
C VAL A 363 -22.21 -5.11 0.69
N ALA A 364 -22.05 -3.78 0.58
CA ALA A 364 -22.57 -3.03 -0.57
C ALA A 364 -21.88 -3.43 -1.88
N ARG A 365 -20.57 -3.66 -1.83
CA ARG A 365 -19.79 -4.10 -2.98
C ARG A 365 -20.24 -5.47 -3.49
N GLU A 366 -20.36 -6.45 -2.59
CA GLU A 366 -20.77 -7.79 -2.96
C GLU A 366 -22.24 -7.86 -3.43
N LEU A 367 -23.14 -7.11 -2.80
CA LEU A 367 -24.53 -7.02 -3.28
C LEU A 367 -24.61 -6.31 -4.64
N GLY A 368 -23.81 -5.27 -4.87
CA GLY A 368 -23.72 -4.59 -6.16
C GLY A 368 -23.31 -5.58 -7.26
N TYR A 369 -22.26 -6.36 -7.02
CA TYR A 369 -21.80 -7.39 -7.94
C TYR A 369 -22.90 -8.44 -8.23
N LEU A 370 -23.61 -8.92 -7.20
CA LEU A 370 -24.73 -9.86 -7.39
C LEU A 370 -25.89 -9.26 -8.18
N MET A 371 -26.17 -7.97 -8.03
CA MET A 371 -27.27 -7.30 -8.72
C MET A 371 -26.94 -6.91 -10.17
N GLU A 372 -25.71 -6.57 -10.47
CA GLU A 372 -25.28 -6.02 -11.76
C GLU A 372 -24.76 -7.09 -12.72
N SER A 373 -24.19 -8.18 -12.22
CA SER A 373 -23.62 -9.24 -13.05
C SER A 373 -24.67 -9.92 -13.92
N ASP A 374 -24.41 -9.99 -15.22
CA ASP A 374 -25.22 -10.73 -16.18
C ASP A 374 -25.31 -12.23 -15.87
N SER A 375 -24.28 -12.78 -15.24
CA SER A 375 -24.21 -14.18 -14.81
C SER A 375 -25.37 -14.55 -13.87
N TYR A 376 -25.88 -13.59 -13.09
CA TYR A 376 -26.95 -13.79 -12.12
C TYR A 376 -28.32 -13.26 -12.58
N ARG A 377 -28.40 -12.70 -13.78
CA ARG A 377 -29.66 -12.11 -14.32
C ARG A 377 -30.86 -13.04 -14.17
N LYS A 378 -30.69 -14.35 -14.38
CA LYS A 378 -31.75 -15.37 -14.26
C LYS A 378 -32.11 -15.69 -12.81
N LEU A 379 -31.27 -15.35 -11.86
CA LEU A 379 -31.49 -15.61 -10.43
C LEU A 379 -32.08 -14.41 -9.69
N LYS A 380 -31.96 -13.19 -10.23
CA LYS A 380 -32.38 -11.94 -9.57
C LYS A 380 -33.81 -11.97 -9.05
N ASP A 381 -34.73 -12.54 -9.84
CA ASP A 381 -36.17 -12.57 -9.51
C ASP A 381 -36.59 -13.85 -8.77
N THR A 382 -35.64 -14.74 -8.44
CA THR A 382 -35.98 -15.91 -7.63
C THR A 382 -36.26 -15.55 -6.19
N PRO A 383 -37.23 -16.20 -5.51
CA PRO A 383 -37.52 -15.90 -4.10
C PRO A 383 -36.29 -16.01 -3.21
N GLN A 384 -35.41 -16.99 -3.45
CA GLN A 384 -34.20 -17.19 -2.67
C GLN A 384 -33.22 -16.01 -2.81
N MET A 385 -33.03 -15.48 -4.04
CA MET A 385 -32.15 -14.32 -4.24
C MET A 385 -32.75 -13.05 -3.61
N GLN A 386 -34.06 -12.85 -3.75
CA GLN A 386 -34.76 -11.71 -3.12
C GLN A 386 -34.70 -11.77 -1.59
N GLU A 387 -34.84 -12.94 -1.00
CA GLU A 387 -34.65 -13.15 0.44
C GLU A 387 -33.22 -12.85 0.89
N LEU A 388 -32.22 -13.33 0.14
CA LEU A 388 -30.80 -13.08 0.40
C LEU A 388 -30.49 -11.57 0.34
N ILE A 389 -30.91 -10.89 -0.73
CA ILE A 389 -30.73 -9.45 -0.87
C ILE A 389 -31.42 -8.70 0.29
N ALA A 390 -32.68 -9.02 0.58
CA ALA A 390 -33.43 -8.36 1.66
C ALA A 390 -32.76 -8.53 3.03
N LYS A 391 -32.11 -9.67 3.26
CA LYS A 391 -31.39 -9.96 4.51
C LYS A 391 -30.16 -9.07 4.70
N TYR A 392 -29.39 -8.83 3.63
CA TYR A 392 -28.11 -8.12 3.72
C TYR A 392 -28.19 -6.64 3.31
N GLN A 393 -29.21 -6.23 2.55
CA GLN A 393 -29.41 -4.82 2.14
C GLN A 393 -29.36 -3.80 3.31
N PRO A 394 -29.87 -4.10 4.52
CA PRO A 394 -29.77 -3.16 5.66
C PRO A 394 -28.32 -2.88 6.13
N PHE A 395 -27.37 -3.71 5.77
CA PHE A 395 -25.96 -3.57 6.13
C PHE A 395 -25.14 -2.92 5.00
N ALA A 396 -25.70 -2.83 3.79
CA ALA A 396 -25.03 -2.19 2.65
C ALA A 396 -25.03 -0.67 2.81
N GLY A 397 -23.88 -0.05 2.57
CA GLY A 397 -23.72 1.41 2.70
C GLY A 397 -22.32 1.89 2.37
N LYS A 398 -21.99 3.08 2.84
CA LYS A 398 -20.64 3.63 2.75
C LYS A 398 -19.79 3.18 3.95
N LYS A 399 -18.47 3.16 3.76
CA LYS A 399 -17.52 2.90 4.85
C LYS A 399 -17.70 3.87 6.01
N LYS A 400 -17.48 3.38 7.21
CA LYS A 400 -17.50 4.21 8.41
C LYS A 400 -16.35 5.22 8.34
N ALA A 401 -16.59 6.44 8.82
CA ALA A 401 -15.51 7.41 9.00
C ALA A 401 -14.42 6.82 9.91
N LEU A 402 -13.16 7.03 9.53
CA LEU A 402 -12.02 6.66 10.37
C LEU A 402 -11.97 7.60 11.59
N SER A 403 -11.81 7.04 12.78
CA SER A 403 -11.78 7.79 14.06
C SER A 403 -10.39 8.30 14.39
#